data_33857a6b00f02d3db19cacd9a273a7bd
#
_entry.id   33857a6b00f02d3db19cacd9a273a7bd
#
_cell.length_a   1.000
_cell.length_b   1.000
_cell.length_c   1.000
_cell.angle_alpha   90.00
_cell.angle_beta   90.00
_cell.angle_gamma   90.00
#
_symmetry.space_group_name_H-M   'P 1'
#
loop_
_entity.id
_entity.type
_entity.pdbx_description
1 polymer ?
#
loop_
_entity_poly.entity_id
_entity_poly.type
_entity_poly.pdbx_seq_one_letter_code
_entity_poly.pdbx_strand_id
1 'polypeptide(L)'
;MIGRVVMRGVCVALGWVAWLLPAMATADTAGRAARDDPAFWRTLAEHCVVPEGDSAVGLVREAVGFLGSTDPVWRDEVGYGVVASCVYGKRLLGADERNALVDVLMANMQRGIGQVGDDSVLLRSFSALDLSIFAALELQQPVLDEAGYRRLLNAALVYLRDERDLRGFESRVGWIHATAHTADLLKFLARDPRFSRSDQSRLLEAVWVRMTASSTPVFTHAEDERLAAAALSVVRRTDFEVALMGPWLERFVQLEKATWSATPPQASALATSQNARNLLKSLYVLSALPAPEPTAGQEAARAAVQGTLQQIRR
;
A
#
# COMPACT_ATOMS: atom_id res chain seq x y z
N MET A 1 40.10 -78.55 51.69
CA MET A 1 39.80 -77.42 52.56
C MET A 1 39.13 -76.31 51.70
N ILE A 2 37.86 -76.16 51.88
CA ILE A 2 37.00 -75.41 50.98
C ILE A 2 36.59 -74.14 51.70
N GLY A 3 37.03 -73.01 51.25
CA GLY A 3 36.66 -71.71 51.79
C GLY A 3 35.38 -71.15 51.12
N ARG A 4 34.35 -70.92 51.91
CA ARG A 4 33.10 -70.26 51.51
C ARG A 4 33.31 -68.76 51.38
N VAL A 5 33.00 -68.18 50.20
CA VAL A 5 32.88 -66.75 49.96
C VAL A 5 31.40 -66.36 50.18
N VAL A 6 31.16 -65.44 51.08
CA VAL A 6 29.83 -64.81 51.30
C VAL A 6 29.70 -63.61 50.38
N MET A 7 28.74 -63.62 49.48
CA MET A 7 28.34 -62.45 48.68
C MET A 7 27.36 -61.63 49.50
N ARG A 8 27.74 -60.37 49.76
CA ARG A 8 26.84 -59.31 50.28
C ARG A 8 26.11 -58.68 49.10
N GLY A 9 24.77 -58.78 49.15
CA GLY A 9 23.90 -58.11 48.20
C GLY A 9 23.88 -56.60 48.43
N VAL A 10 24.08 -55.85 47.35
CA VAL A 10 23.88 -54.39 47.26
C VAL A 10 22.50 -54.15 46.71
N CYS A 11 21.59 -53.64 47.51
CA CYS A 11 20.29 -53.11 47.04
C CYS A 11 20.52 -51.79 46.33
N VAL A 12 20.32 -51.77 44.99
CA VAL A 12 20.25 -50.53 44.22
C VAL A 12 18.80 -50.02 44.27
N ALA A 13 18.59 -48.89 44.96
CA ALA A 13 17.34 -48.16 44.92
C ALA A 13 17.20 -47.45 43.56
N LEU A 14 16.31 -47.92 42.72
CA LEU A 14 15.90 -47.23 41.50
C LEU A 14 15.05 -46.02 41.86
N GLY A 15 15.68 -44.83 41.88
CA GLY A 15 14.97 -43.54 41.97
C GLY A 15 14.21 -43.29 40.66
N TRP A 16 12.90 -43.13 40.77
CA TRP A 16 12.05 -42.65 39.69
C TRP A 16 12.36 -41.15 39.43
N VAL A 17 13.11 -40.83 38.39
CA VAL A 17 13.20 -39.47 37.87
C VAL A 17 11.96 -39.26 37.02
N ALA A 18 10.97 -38.60 37.59
CA ALA A 18 9.83 -38.10 36.81
C ALA A 18 10.33 -37.04 35.84
N TRP A 19 10.29 -37.33 34.56
CA TRP A 19 10.51 -36.36 33.48
C TRP A 19 9.34 -35.37 33.43
N LEU A 20 9.54 -34.17 34.00
CA LEU A 20 8.68 -33.03 33.79
C LEU A 20 9.01 -32.43 32.39
N LEU A 21 8.44 -32.99 31.37
CA LEU A 21 8.32 -32.37 30.07
C LEU A 21 6.91 -32.66 29.59
N PRO A 22 6.01 -31.72 29.63
CA PRO A 22 5.46 -31.12 28.44
C PRO A 22 4.66 -29.81 28.65
N ALA A 23 5.17 -28.79 29.27
CA ALA A 23 4.43 -27.52 29.35
C ALA A 23 4.71 -26.59 28.12
N MET A 24 5.89 -26.71 27.50
CA MET A 24 6.24 -25.87 26.36
C MET A 24 5.58 -26.31 25.04
N ALA A 25 5.39 -27.60 24.78
CA ALA A 25 4.79 -28.10 23.54
C ALA A 25 3.29 -27.80 23.44
N THR A 26 2.57 -27.72 24.55
CA THR A 26 1.13 -27.42 24.56
C THR A 26 0.82 -25.94 24.41
N ALA A 27 1.69 -25.04 24.89
CA ALA A 27 1.55 -23.60 24.71
C ALA A 27 1.80 -23.17 23.25
N ASP A 28 2.80 -23.78 22.59
CA ASP A 28 3.11 -23.50 21.19
C ASP A 28 2.01 -23.99 20.23
N THR A 29 1.42 -25.16 20.49
CA THR A 29 0.31 -25.68 19.69
C THR A 29 -0.99 -24.88 19.88
N ALA A 30 -1.29 -24.40 21.08
CA ALA A 30 -2.46 -23.57 21.34
C ALA A 30 -2.30 -22.17 20.73
N GLY A 31 -1.12 -21.57 20.81
CA GLY A 31 -0.80 -20.30 20.17
C GLY A 31 -0.88 -20.39 18.65
N ARG A 32 -0.41 -21.50 18.07
CA ARG A 32 -0.49 -21.74 16.63
C ARG A 32 -1.93 -21.96 16.15
N ALA A 33 -2.73 -22.73 16.87
CA ALA A 33 -4.15 -22.94 16.55
C ALA A 33 -4.96 -21.63 16.62
N ALA A 34 -4.63 -20.74 17.57
CA ALA A 34 -5.27 -19.42 17.64
C ALA A 34 -4.94 -18.54 16.43
N ARG A 35 -3.73 -18.66 15.85
CA ARG A 35 -3.30 -17.89 14.67
C ARG A 35 -3.89 -18.40 13.34
N ASP A 36 -4.43 -19.61 13.32
CA ASP A 36 -5.19 -20.14 12.19
C ASP A 36 -6.66 -19.63 12.20
N ASP A 37 -7.09 -18.94 13.27
CA ASP A 37 -8.43 -18.36 13.40
C ASP A 37 -8.42 -16.86 13.09
N PRO A 38 -9.17 -16.40 12.07
CA PRO A 38 -9.33 -14.97 11.78
C PRO A 38 -9.82 -14.13 12.97
N ALA A 39 -10.54 -14.71 13.93
CA ALA A 39 -11.05 -13.98 15.11
C ALA A 39 -9.91 -13.44 15.99
N PHE A 40 -8.83 -14.19 16.17
CA PHE A 40 -7.62 -13.73 16.87
C PHE A 40 -7.07 -12.46 16.19
N TRP A 41 -6.91 -12.52 14.88
CA TRP A 41 -6.35 -11.43 14.10
C TRP A 41 -7.26 -10.21 14.02
N ARG A 42 -8.58 -10.40 13.92
CA ARG A 42 -9.55 -9.29 13.95
C ARG A 42 -9.46 -8.52 15.26
N THR A 43 -9.36 -9.23 16.38
CA THR A 43 -9.17 -8.59 17.70
C THR A 43 -7.86 -7.78 17.73
N LEU A 44 -6.80 -8.32 17.14
CA LEU A 44 -5.52 -7.61 17.01
C LEU A 44 -5.63 -6.40 16.08
N ALA A 45 -6.32 -6.53 14.94
CA ALA A 45 -6.57 -5.42 14.02
C ALA A 45 -7.40 -4.28 14.64
N GLU A 46 -8.36 -4.62 15.52
CA GLU A 46 -9.18 -3.63 16.23
C GLU A 46 -8.41 -2.88 17.33
N HIS A 47 -7.64 -3.60 18.12
CA HIS A 47 -7.11 -3.07 19.38
C HIS A 47 -5.59 -3.03 19.46
N CYS A 48 -4.91 -3.82 18.66
CA CYS A 48 -3.46 -4.06 18.68
C CYS A 48 -2.93 -4.28 20.12
N VAL A 49 -3.58 -5.19 20.86
CA VAL A 49 -3.09 -5.66 22.15
C VAL A 49 -2.20 -6.88 21.88
N VAL A 50 -0.90 -6.73 22.13
CA VAL A 50 0.09 -7.80 21.91
C VAL A 50 -0.06 -8.85 23.01
N PRO A 51 -0.32 -10.13 22.67
CA PRO A 51 -0.39 -11.19 23.66
C PRO A 51 0.94 -11.41 24.40
N GLU A 52 0.87 -11.96 25.61
CA GLU A 52 2.06 -12.32 26.38
C GLU A 52 2.92 -13.34 25.62
N GLY A 53 4.21 -13.09 25.52
CA GLY A 53 5.17 -13.92 24.79
C GLY A 53 5.32 -13.57 23.29
N ASP A 54 4.45 -12.71 22.74
CA ASP A 54 4.54 -12.23 21.38
C ASP A 54 5.28 -10.87 21.29
N SER A 55 5.66 -10.49 20.09
CA SER A 55 6.17 -9.15 19.79
C SER A 55 5.30 -8.46 18.72
N ALA A 56 5.11 -7.16 18.86
CA ALA A 56 4.34 -6.37 17.88
C ALA A 56 4.89 -6.55 16.46
N VAL A 57 6.21 -6.47 16.27
CA VAL A 57 6.84 -6.64 14.97
C VAL A 57 6.68 -8.06 14.43
N GLY A 58 6.70 -9.09 15.28
CA GLY A 58 6.45 -10.48 14.89
C GLY A 58 5.04 -10.64 14.30
N LEU A 59 4.04 -10.15 15.03
CA LEU A 59 2.64 -10.19 14.60
C LEU A 59 2.39 -9.38 13.32
N VAL A 60 2.98 -8.20 13.20
CA VAL A 60 2.88 -7.39 11.97
C VAL A 60 3.54 -8.10 10.77
N ARG A 61 4.68 -8.79 10.97
CA ARG A 61 5.32 -9.58 9.89
C ARG A 61 4.45 -10.74 9.44
N GLU A 62 3.80 -11.43 10.38
CA GLU A 62 2.85 -12.50 10.05
C GLU A 62 1.66 -11.92 9.26
N ALA A 63 1.10 -10.79 9.71
CA ALA A 63 0.00 -10.11 9.03
C ALA A 63 0.38 -9.70 7.58
N VAL A 64 1.58 -9.15 7.36
CA VAL A 64 2.12 -8.86 6.03
C VAL A 64 2.17 -10.11 5.14
N GLY A 65 2.35 -11.31 5.72
CA GLY A 65 2.27 -12.58 5.00
C GLY A 65 0.90 -12.87 4.37
N PHE A 66 -0.18 -12.28 4.90
CA PHE A 66 -1.55 -12.47 4.39
C PHE A 66 -1.93 -11.51 3.25
N LEU A 67 -1.13 -10.50 2.92
CA LEU A 67 -1.45 -9.50 1.88
C LEU A 67 -1.65 -10.09 0.48
N GLY A 68 -1.15 -11.29 0.23
CA GLY A 68 -1.37 -12.04 -1.02
C GLY A 68 -2.57 -12.99 -0.99
N SER A 69 -3.32 -13.05 0.10
CA SER A 69 -4.46 -13.97 0.22
C SER A 69 -5.58 -13.64 -0.76
N THR A 70 -6.16 -14.65 -1.36
CA THR A 70 -7.37 -14.54 -2.19
C THR A 70 -8.63 -14.38 -1.34
N ASP A 71 -8.56 -14.70 -0.05
CA ASP A 71 -9.63 -14.45 0.90
C ASP A 71 -9.51 -13.02 1.44
N PRO A 72 -10.53 -12.14 1.19
CA PRO A 72 -10.52 -10.76 1.65
C PRO A 72 -10.46 -10.63 3.17
N VAL A 73 -10.96 -11.60 3.94
CA VAL A 73 -10.87 -11.57 5.40
C VAL A 73 -9.40 -11.57 5.84
N TRP A 74 -8.60 -12.50 5.29
CA TRP A 74 -7.18 -12.58 5.62
C TRP A 74 -6.36 -11.41 5.08
N ARG A 75 -6.69 -10.93 3.90
CA ARG A 75 -5.94 -9.84 3.25
C ARG A 75 -6.32 -8.47 3.78
N ASP A 76 -7.64 -8.13 3.74
CA ASP A 76 -8.13 -6.78 4.01
C ASP A 76 -8.33 -6.55 5.52
N GLU A 77 -9.03 -7.47 6.22
CA GLU A 77 -9.32 -7.28 7.62
C GLU A 77 -8.11 -7.61 8.50
N VAL A 78 -7.37 -8.67 8.19
CA VAL A 78 -6.21 -9.11 8.97
C VAL A 78 -4.93 -8.43 8.47
N GLY A 79 -4.49 -8.70 7.25
CA GLY A 79 -3.21 -8.20 6.74
C GLY A 79 -3.11 -6.68 6.88
N TYR A 80 -3.93 -5.96 6.15
CA TYR A 80 -3.97 -4.50 6.22
C TYR A 80 -4.41 -3.97 7.59
N GLY A 81 -5.45 -4.55 8.21
CA GLY A 81 -6.00 -4.06 9.47
C GLY A 81 -5.00 -4.07 10.63
N VAL A 82 -4.22 -5.16 10.77
CA VAL A 82 -3.17 -5.26 11.80
C VAL A 82 -2.05 -4.24 11.56
N VAL A 83 -1.61 -4.08 10.32
CA VAL A 83 -0.59 -3.07 9.99
C VAL A 83 -1.11 -1.68 10.32
N ALA A 84 -2.34 -1.34 9.90
CA ALA A 84 -2.94 -0.04 10.20
C ALA A 84 -3.05 0.23 11.70
N SER A 85 -3.52 -0.74 12.46
CA SER A 85 -3.72 -0.59 13.92
C SER A 85 -2.40 -0.52 14.69
N CYS A 86 -1.49 -1.48 14.45
CA CYS A 86 -0.28 -1.60 15.24
C CYS A 86 0.81 -0.59 14.84
N VAL A 87 0.94 -0.29 13.54
CA VAL A 87 1.97 0.63 13.05
C VAL A 87 1.51 2.08 13.19
N TYR A 88 0.35 2.42 12.64
CA TYR A 88 -0.11 3.82 12.63
C TYR A 88 -0.93 4.17 13.88
N GLY A 89 -1.87 3.32 14.26
CA GLY A 89 -2.77 3.58 15.39
C GLY A 89 -2.06 3.59 16.74
N LYS A 90 -1.37 2.51 17.06
CA LYS A 90 -0.69 2.32 18.37
C LYS A 90 0.81 2.66 18.33
N ARG A 91 1.43 2.74 17.16
CA ARG A 91 2.85 3.13 16.98
C ARG A 91 3.82 2.24 17.75
N LEU A 92 3.56 0.93 17.74
CA LEU A 92 4.31 -0.04 18.55
C LEU A 92 5.68 -0.40 17.97
N LEU A 93 5.98 -0.04 16.72
CA LEU A 93 7.20 -0.43 16.04
C LEU A 93 8.27 0.66 16.13
N GLY A 94 9.50 0.23 16.46
CA GLY A 94 10.69 1.08 16.44
C GLY A 94 11.15 1.44 15.03
N ALA A 95 12.17 2.31 14.93
CA ALA A 95 12.68 2.82 13.66
C ALA A 95 13.23 1.70 12.76
N ASP A 96 14.08 0.82 13.31
CA ASP A 96 14.70 -0.27 12.56
C ASP A 96 13.66 -1.29 12.07
N GLU A 97 12.65 -1.58 12.90
CA GLU A 97 11.56 -2.49 12.56
C GLU A 97 10.71 -1.94 11.42
N ARG A 98 10.41 -0.63 11.44
CA ARG A 98 9.69 0.06 10.37
C ARG A 98 10.49 0.06 9.06
N ASN A 99 11.78 0.38 9.11
CA ASN A 99 12.67 0.36 7.94
C ASN A 99 12.72 -1.04 7.31
N ALA A 100 12.88 -2.08 8.12
CA ALA A 100 12.90 -3.46 7.63
C ALA A 100 11.58 -3.88 6.96
N LEU A 101 10.43 -3.46 7.51
CA LEU A 101 9.13 -3.74 6.90
C LEU A 101 8.91 -2.97 5.59
N VAL A 102 9.35 -1.70 5.53
CA VAL A 102 9.31 -0.92 4.27
C VAL A 102 10.10 -1.62 3.17
N ASP A 103 11.29 -2.15 3.48
CA ASP A 103 12.10 -2.89 2.50
C ASP A 103 11.40 -4.19 2.04
N VAL A 104 10.75 -4.94 2.95
CA VAL A 104 9.96 -6.14 2.61
C VAL A 104 8.78 -5.78 1.70
N LEU A 105 8.03 -4.75 2.04
CA LEU A 105 6.87 -4.32 1.26
C LEU A 105 7.26 -3.79 -0.13
N MET A 106 8.37 -3.04 -0.24
CA MET A 106 8.93 -2.63 -1.53
C MET A 106 9.33 -3.84 -2.40
N ALA A 107 9.94 -4.85 -1.79
CA ALA A 107 10.30 -6.10 -2.50
C ALA A 107 9.05 -6.85 -2.97
N ASN A 108 7.98 -6.87 -2.16
CA ASN A 108 6.71 -7.49 -2.53
C ASN A 108 6.08 -6.84 -3.77
N MET A 109 6.13 -5.51 -3.90
CA MET A 109 5.62 -4.81 -5.10
C MET A 109 6.29 -5.25 -6.41
N GLN A 110 7.48 -5.87 -6.35
CA GLN A 110 8.19 -6.33 -7.54
C GLN A 110 7.91 -7.79 -7.92
N ARG A 111 7.27 -8.56 -7.02
CA ARG A 111 7.03 -10.00 -7.25
C ARG A 111 6.00 -10.21 -8.35
N GLY A 112 6.43 -10.75 -9.51
CA GLY A 112 5.55 -11.00 -10.64
C GLY A 112 5.03 -9.72 -11.31
N ILE A 113 5.75 -8.58 -11.20
CA ILE A 113 5.37 -7.33 -11.86
C ILE A 113 5.17 -7.55 -13.36
N GLY A 114 4.11 -6.96 -13.93
CA GLY A 114 3.75 -7.11 -15.33
C GLY A 114 2.88 -8.33 -15.65
N GLN A 115 2.66 -9.26 -14.71
CA GLN A 115 1.66 -10.34 -14.86
C GLN A 115 0.24 -9.76 -14.77
N VAL A 116 -0.69 -10.36 -15.53
CA VAL A 116 -2.08 -9.89 -15.63
C VAL A 116 -3.02 -11.07 -15.45
N GLY A 117 -4.10 -10.86 -14.71
CA GLY A 117 -5.20 -11.83 -14.57
C GLY A 117 -4.90 -12.95 -13.58
N ASP A 118 -3.83 -12.90 -12.82
CA ASP A 118 -3.55 -13.81 -11.72
C ASP A 118 -3.62 -13.12 -10.35
N ASP A 119 -3.59 -13.93 -9.28
CA ASP A 119 -3.77 -13.42 -7.92
C ASP A 119 -2.46 -12.86 -7.31
N SER A 120 -1.33 -12.94 -8.02
CA SER A 120 -0.06 -12.36 -7.56
C SER A 120 -0.12 -10.83 -7.41
N VAL A 121 -1.03 -10.17 -8.13
CA VAL A 121 -1.31 -8.74 -8.00
C VAL A 121 -1.76 -8.36 -6.60
N LEU A 122 -2.44 -9.24 -5.87
CA LEU A 122 -2.96 -8.96 -4.52
C LEU A 122 -1.82 -8.60 -3.57
N LEU A 123 -0.75 -9.40 -3.55
CA LEU A 123 0.42 -9.11 -2.72
C LEU A 123 1.06 -7.77 -3.09
N ARG A 124 1.21 -7.48 -4.38
CA ARG A 124 1.80 -6.24 -4.86
C ARG A 124 0.97 -5.03 -4.47
N SER A 125 -0.33 -5.10 -4.74
CA SER A 125 -1.28 -4.03 -4.50
C SER A 125 -1.43 -3.68 -3.02
N PHE A 126 -1.61 -4.71 -2.17
CA PHE A 126 -1.76 -4.49 -0.73
C PHE A 126 -0.44 -4.10 -0.06
N SER A 127 0.71 -4.52 -0.59
CA SER A 127 1.99 -3.98 -0.14
C SER A 127 2.13 -2.48 -0.43
N ALA A 128 1.63 -1.99 -1.58
CA ALA A 128 1.57 -0.55 -1.85
C ALA A 128 0.62 0.17 -0.89
N LEU A 129 -0.53 -0.44 -0.55
CA LEU A 129 -1.46 0.12 0.42
C LEU A 129 -0.84 0.20 1.82
N ASP A 130 -0.19 -0.86 2.28
CA ASP A 130 0.52 -0.86 3.57
C ASP A 130 1.64 0.18 3.60
N LEU A 131 2.43 0.31 2.53
CA LEU A 131 3.43 1.36 2.42
C LEU A 131 2.83 2.77 2.54
N SER A 132 1.56 2.96 2.17
CA SER A 132 0.87 4.24 2.39
C SER A 132 0.68 4.56 3.88
N ILE A 133 0.51 3.54 4.73
CA ILE A 133 0.44 3.66 6.19
C ILE A 133 1.79 4.13 6.73
N PHE A 134 2.90 3.49 6.28
CA PHE A 134 4.25 3.91 6.68
C PHE A 134 4.56 5.32 6.19
N ALA A 135 4.19 5.67 4.96
CA ALA A 135 4.38 7.02 4.44
C ALA A 135 3.55 8.08 5.20
N ALA A 136 2.34 7.73 5.65
CA ALA A 136 1.53 8.61 6.49
C ALA A 136 2.13 8.80 7.88
N LEU A 137 2.69 7.73 8.47
CA LEU A 137 3.39 7.80 9.76
C LEU A 137 4.70 8.57 9.66
N GLU A 138 5.42 8.44 8.54
CA GLU A 138 6.67 9.15 8.25
C GLU A 138 6.51 10.67 8.34
N LEU A 139 5.34 11.21 7.96
CA LEU A 139 5.03 12.64 8.10
C LEU A 139 4.94 13.12 9.56
N GLN A 140 4.75 12.21 10.52
CA GLN A 140 4.59 12.50 11.93
C GLN A 140 5.80 12.07 12.75
N GLN A 141 6.41 10.96 12.37
CA GLN A 141 7.53 10.30 13.06
C GLN A 141 8.53 9.77 12.02
N PRO A 142 9.34 10.64 11.41
CA PRO A 142 10.27 10.25 10.37
C PRO A 142 11.34 9.29 10.90
N VAL A 143 11.60 8.21 10.17
CA VAL A 143 12.63 7.20 10.45
C VAL A 143 13.48 6.87 9.22
N LEU A 144 12.94 7.11 8.01
CA LEU A 144 13.69 6.94 6.78
C LEU A 144 14.72 8.08 6.65
N ASP A 145 15.93 7.73 6.31
CA ASP A 145 16.88 8.70 5.80
C ASP A 145 16.52 9.18 4.39
N GLU A 146 17.24 10.15 3.86
CA GLU A 146 17.01 10.68 2.50
C GLU A 146 17.07 9.56 1.45
N ALA A 147 18.03 8.65 1.55
CA ALA A 147 18.19 7.54 0.61
C ALA A 147 17.03 6.56 0.68
N GLY A 148 16.55 6.22 1.89
CA GLY A 148 15.38 5.37 2.11
C GLY A 148 14.11 5.98 1.53
N TYR A 149 13.86 7.25 1.80
CA TYR A 149 12.75 7.99 1.21
C TYR A 149 12.81 7.98 -0.33
N ARG A 150 13.99 8.24 -0.92
CA ARG A 150 14.19 8.22 -2.38
C ARG A 150 13.94 6.85 -2.98
N ARG A 151 14.40 5.77 -2.32
CA ARG A 151 14.10 4.40 -2.76
C ARG A 151 12.60 4.14 -2.77
N LEU A 152 11.90 4.50 -1.69
CA LEU A 152 10.44 4.29 -1.59
C LEU A 152 9.66 5.08 -2.65
N LEU A 153 9.98 6.36 -2.85
CA LEU A 153 9.35 7.19 -3.88
C LEU A 153 9.59 6.60 -5.29
N ASN A 154 10.83 6.21 -5.59
CA ASN A 154 11.16 5.59 -6.86
C ASN A 154 10.41 4.26 -7.07
N ALA A 155 10.35 3.41 -6.04
CA ALA A 155 9.62 2.15 -6.10
C ALA A 155 8.12 2.37 -6.38
N ALA A 156 7.49 3.36 -5.72
CA ALA A 156 6.08 3.71 -5.95
C ALA A 156 5.81 4.21 -7.38
N LEU A 157 6.67 5.10 -7.90
CA LEU A 157 6.54 5.62 -9.26
C LEU A 157 6.76 4.53 -10.33
N VAL A 158 7.74 3.64 -10.11
CA VAL A 158 8.00 2.48 -10.98
C VAL A 158 6.82 1.52 -10.94
N TYR A 159 6.31 1.20 -9.76
CA TYR A 159 5.17 0.31 -9.62
C TYR A 159 3.91 0.87 -10.31
N LEU A 160 3.59 2.15 -10.13
CA LEU A 160 2.47 2.78 -10.84
C LEU A 160 2.59 2.65 -12.35
N ARG A 161 3.81 2.77 -12.90
CA ARG A 161 4.08 2.66 -14.34
C ARG A 161 4.00 1.23 -14.85
N ASP A 162 4.59 0.27 -14.11
CA ASP A 162 4.90 -1.07 -14.60
C ASP A 162 3.85 -2.12 -14.26
N GLU A 163 2.95 -1.87 -13.27
CA GLU A 163 1.83 -2.75 -12.98
C GLU A 163 0.86 -2.80 -14.16
N ARG A 164 0.57 -3.99 -14.63
CA ARG A 164 -0.29 -4.26 -15.78
C ARG A 164 -1.66 -4.80 -15.41
N ASP A 165 -1.81 -5.34 -14.21
CA ASP A 165 -3.11 -5.78 -13.70
C ASP A 165 -3.86 -4.59 -13.11
N LEU A 166 -4.85 -4.11 -13.85
CA LEU A 166 -5.61 -2.89 -13.55
C LEU A 166 -7.03 -3.19 -13.08
N ARG A 167 -7.30 -4.42 -12.65
CA ARG A 167 -8.59 -4.78 -12.06
C ARG A 167 -8.82 -3.98 -10.77
N GLY A 168 -10.03 -3.43 -10.61
CA GLY A 168 -10.41 -2.71 -9.39
C GLY A 168 -10.99 -3.66 -8.34
N PHE A 169 -12.12 -4.31 -8.66
CA PHE A 169 -12.84 -5.24 -7.80
C PHE A 169 -13.33 -6.46 -8.58
N GLU A 170 -13.24 -7.63 -7.96
CA GLU A 170 -13.83 -8.86 -8.46
C GLU A 170 -14.59 -9.58 -7.34
N SER A 171 -15.76 -10.14 -7.65
CA SER A 171 -16.60 -10.84 -6.65
C SER A 171 -15.91 -12.02 -5.98
N ARG A 172 -14.96 -12.66 -6.64
CA ARG A 172 -14.22 -13.82 -6.13
C ARG A 172 -13.18 -13.46 -5.07
N VAL A 173 -12.44 -12.37 -5.28
CA VAL A 173 -11.29 -11.98 -4.45
C VAL A 173 -11.44 -10.62 -3.77
N GLY A 174 -12.52 -9.89 -4.04
CA GLY A 174 -12.72 -8.54 -3.49
C GLY A 174 -11.85 -7.48 -4.18
N TRP A 175 -11.31 -6.57 -3.41
CA TRP A 175 -10.48 -5.47 -3.91
C TRP A 175 -9.12 -5.96 -4.40
N ILE A 176 -8.74 -5.52 -5.60
CA ILE A 176 -7.42 -5.69 -6.20
C ILE A 176 -6.70 -4.34 -6.24
N HIS A 177 -7.26 -3.36 -6.90
CA HIS A 177 -7.12 -1.91 -6.74
C HIS A 177 -5.67 -1.35 -6.81
N ALA A 178 -4.77 -2.01 -7.56
CA ALA A 178 -3.34 -1.67 -7.59
C ALA A 178 -3.07 -0.19 -7.90
N THR A 179 -3.81 0.39 -8.87
CA THR A 179 -3.69 1.82 -9.21
C THR A 179 -4.07 2.73 -8.06
N ALA A 180 -5.19 2.45 -7.36
CA ALA A 180 -5.67 3.28 -6.26
C ALA A 180 -4.76 3.19 -5.02
N HIS A 181 -4.33 1.97 -4.66
CA HIS A 181 -3.42 1.77 -3.54
C HIS A 181 -2.07 2.46 -3.76
N THR A 182 -1.55 2.43 -5.00
CA THR A 182 -0.33 3.16 -5.32
C THR A 182 -0.54 4.68 -5.29
N ALA A 183 -1.70 5.16 -5.74
CA ALA A 183 -2.04 6.57 -5.65
C ALA A 183 -2.14 7.04 -4.18
N ASP A 184 -2.65 6.20 -3.28
CA ASP A 184 -2.67 6.51 -1.85
C ASP A 184 -1.26 6.60 -1.26
N LEU A 185 -0.34 5.73 -1.66
CA LEU A 185 1.08 5.82 -1.27
C LEU A 185 1.69 7.14 -1.78
N LEU A 186 1.54 7.44 -3.06
CA LEU A 186 2.09 8.65 -3.68
C LEU A 186 1.51 9.94 -3.08
N LYS A 187 0.23 9.92 -2.68
CA LYS A 187 -0.43 11.02 -1.96
C LYS A 187 0.30 11.41 -0.68
N PHE A 188 0.75 10.44 0.11
CA PHE A 188 1.50 10.72 1.34
C PHE A 188 2.96 11.08 1.04
N LEU A 189 3.61 10.40 0.12
CA LEU A 189 4.98 10.73 -0.29
C LEU A 189 5.09 12.16 -0.83
N ALA A 190 4.11 12.63 -1.60
CA ALA A 190 4.10 14.00 -2.12
C ALA A 190 3.96 15.09 -1.03
N ARG A 191 3.55 14.73 0.18
CA ARG A 191 3.43 15.66 1.33
C ARG A 191 4.72 15.76 2.15
N ASP A 192 5.65 14.86 1.94
CA ASP A 192 6.92 14.84 2.67
C ASP A 192 7.78 16.06 2.30
N PRO A 193 8.46 16.70 3.26
CA PRO A 193 9.36 17.82 2.96
C PRO A 193 10.50 17.47 1.99
N ARG A 194 10.93 16.21 1.94
CA ARG A 194 11.97 15.71 1.01
C ARG A 194 11.50 15.59 -0.44
N PHE A 195 10.19 15.71 -0.70
CA PHE A 195 9.66 15.69 -2.06
C PHE A 195 10.07 16.94 -2.82
N SER A 196 10.95 16.78 -3.79
CA SER A 196 11.59 17.89 -4.48
C SER A 196 10.73 18.46 -5.62
N ARG A 197 11.13 19.62 -6.16
CA ARG A 197 10.48 20.19 -7.37
C ARG A 197 10.54 19.25 -8.57
N SER A 198 11.64 18.53 -8.76
CA SER A 198 11.74 17.53 -9.82
C SER A 198 10.77 16.36 -9.61
N ASP A 199 10.43 16.01 -8.37
CA ASP A 199 9.47 14.96 -8.07
C ASP A 199 8.04 15.38 -8.37
N GLN A 200 7.73 16.69 -8.32
CA GLN A 200 6.40 17.22 -8.71
C GLN A 200 6.09 16.87 -10.17
N SER A 201 6.99 17.14 -11.09
CA SER A 201 6.82 16.78 -12.50
C SER A 201 6.78 15.27 -12.72
N ARG A 202 7.60 14.50 -11.99
CA ARG A 202 7.63 13.03 -12.09
C ARG A 202 6.31 12.39 -11.66
N LEU A 203 5.68 12.89 -10.58
CA LEU A 203 4.40 12.38 -10.13
C LEU A 203 3.28 12.73 -11.12
N LEU A 204 3.20 13.97 -11.58
CA LEU A 204 2.22 14.38 -12.58
C LEU A 204 2.38 13.58 -13.88
N GLU A 205 3.62 13.30 -14.31
CA GLU A 205 3.90 12.43 -15.44
C GLU A 205 3.46 10.99 -15.19
N ALA A 206 3.72 10.43 -14.01
CA ALA A 206 3.31 9.08 -13.66
C ALA A 206 1.77 8.92 -13.68
N VAL A 207 1.04 9.91 -13.18
CA VAL A 207 -0.43 9.97 -13.28
C VAL A 207 -0.89 9.97 -14.72
N TRP A 208 -0.28 10.81 -15.57
CA TRP A 208 -0.59 10.86 -17.00
C TRP A 208 -0.34 9.52 -17.68
N VAL A 209 0.84 8.94 -17.49
CA VAL A 209 1.22 7.65 -18.09
C VAL A 209 0.27 6.54 -17.65
N ARG A 210 -0.12 6.49 -16.37
CA ARG A 210 -1.07 5.49 -15.89
C ARG A 210 -2.42 5.58 -16.57
N MET A 211 -2.94 6.79 -16.78
CA MET A 211 -4.23 6.99 -17.41
C MET A 211 -4.22 6.72 -18.92
N THR A 212 -3.09 6.97 -19.59
CA THR A 212 -2.99 6.94 -21.06
C THR A 212 -2.33 5.67 -21.59
N ALA A 213 -1.91 4.74 -20.74
CA ALA A 213 -1.40 3.45 -21.19
C ALA A 213 -2.48 2.72 -22.02
N SER A 214 -2.09 2.18 -23.18
CA SER A 214 -3.00 1.60 -24.18
C SER A 214 -3.88 0.45 -23.66
N SER A 215 -3.46 -0.20 -22.58
CA SER A 215 -4.21 -1.29 -21.92
C SER A 215 -5.11 -0.81 -20.79
N THR A 216 -5.16 0.49 -20.49
CA THR A 216 -5.93 1.00 -19.36
C THR A 216 -7.43 0.93 -19.67
N PRO A 217 -8.22 0.17 -18.89
CA PRO A 217 -9.67 0.15 -19.02
C PRO A 217 -10.28 1.46 -18.50
N VAL A 218 -11.59 1.62 -18.66
CA VAL A 218 -12.31 2.67 -17.91
C VAL A 218 -12.20 2.33 -16.42
N PHE A 219 -11.74 3.27 -15.62
CA PHE A 219 -11.72 3.18 -14.18
C PHE A 219 -13.14 3.28 -13.62
N THR A 220 -13.53 2.31 -12.81
CA THR A 220 -14.89 2.17 -12.31
C THR A 220 -14.98 2.09 -10.78
N HIS A 221 -13.84 2.12 -10.11
CA HIS A 221 -13.74 1.96 -8.66
C HIS A 221 -12.92 3.08 -8.01
N ALA A 222 -13.06 4.33 -8.52
CA ALA A 222 -12.43 5.55 -8.02
C ALA A 222 -10.88 5.59 -8.14
N GLU A 223 -10.29 4.84 -9.05
CA GLU A 223 -8.84 4.90 -9.32
C GLU A 223 -8.43 6.29 -9.81
N ASP A 224 -9.26 6.92 -10.65
CA ASP A 224 -9.08 8.28 -11.15
C ASP A 224 -9.19 9.33 -10.02
N GLU A 225 -10.11 9.15 -9.07
CA GLU A 225 -10.21 10.03 -7.89
C GLU A 225 -8.96 9.91 -6.99
N ARG A 226 -8.46 8.67 -6.77
CA ARG A 226 -7.23 8.47 -5.99
C ARG A 226 -6.00 9.07 -6.67
N LEU A 227 -5.88 8.94 -7.99
CA LEU A 227 -4.84 9.61 -8.77
C LEU A 227 -4.97 11.14 -8.70
N ALA A 228 -6.21 11.68 -8.74
CA ALA A 228 -6.46 13.09 -8.55
C ALA A 228 -6.03 13.57 -7.14
N ALA A 229 -6.27 12.77 -6.10
CA ALA A 229 -5.86 13.09 -4.73
C ALA A 229 -4.32 13.11 -4.59
N ALA A 230 -3.61 12.23 -5.30
CA ALA A 230 -2.14 12.24 -5.36
C ALA A 230 -1.63 13.52 -6.07
N ALA A 231 -2.21 13.87 -7.22
CA ALA A 231 -1.90 15.12 -7.94
C ALA A 231 -2.21 16.37 -7.08
N LEU A 232 -3.35 16.36 -6.36
CA LEU A 232 -3.71 17.45 -5.45
C LEU A 232 -2.69 17.62 -4.32
N SER A 233 -2.09 16.52 -3.84
CA SER A 233 -1.05 16.63 -2.80
C SER A 233 0.21 17.35 -3.30
N VAL A 234 0.52 17.24 -4.59
CA VAL A 234 1.56 18.06 -5.23
C VAL A 234 1.14 19.53 -5.29
N VAL A 235 -0.07 19.78 -5.76
CA VAL A 235 -0.60 21.15 -5.95
C VAL A 235 -0.73 21.92 -4.62
N ARG A 236 -1.00 21.23 -3.54
CA ARG A 236 -1.14 21.82 -2.18
C ARG A 236 0.19 22.16 -1.52
N ARG A 237 1.32 21.81 -2.11
CA ARG A 237 2.62 22.18 -1.55
C ARG A 237 2.83 23.69 -1.62
N THR A 238 3.49 24.23 -0.61
CA THR A 238 3.87 25.66 -0.57
C THR A 238 4.94 26.00 -1.62
N ASP A 239 5.75 25.00 -2.02
CA ASP A 239 6.79 25.10 -3.06
C ASP A 239 6.33 24.58 -4.42
N PHE A 240 5.02 24.46 -4.63
CA PHE A 240 4.47 23.97 -5.91
C PHE A 240 4.85 24.88 -7.08
N GLU A 241 5.39 24.26 -8.12
CA GLU A 241 5.75 24.96 -9.34
C GLU A 241 4.55 25.08 -10.29
N VAL A 242 3.82 26.19 -10.17
CA VAL A 242 2.57 26.45 -10.93
C VAL A 242 2.78 26.33 -12.45
N ALA A 243 3.99 26.62 -12.95
CA ALA A 243 4.33 26.49 -14.36
C ALA A 243 4.19 25.06 -14.93
N LEU A 244 4.17 24.03 -14.08
CA LEU A 244 3.94 22.64 -14.48
C LEU A 244 2.50 22.41 -14.96
N MET A 245 1.52 23.16 -14.44
CA MET A 245 0.09 22.91 -14.73
C MET A 245 -0.28 23.14 -16.18
N GLY A 246 0.15 24.22 -16.80
CA GLY A 246 -0.22 24.56 -18.17
C GLY A 246 0.13 23.45 -19.17
N PRO A 247 1.41 23.06 -19.30
CA PRO A 247 1.82 21.97 -20.19
C PRO A 247 1.16 20.62 -19.84
N TRP A 248 0.96 20.30 -18.55
CA TRP A 248 0.31 19.07 -18.14
C TRP A 248 -1.15 19.04 -18.56
N LEU A 249 -1.90 20.12 -18.35
CA LEU A 249 -3.33 20.24 -18.71
C LEU A 249 -3.54 20.31 -20.22
N GLU A 250 -2.65 20.93 -20.97
CA GLU A 250 -2.75 20.97 -22.44
C GLU A 250 -2.75 19.55 -23.04
N ARG A 251 -2.07 18.59 -22.43
CA ARG A 251 -2.08 17.20 -22.88
C ARG A 251 -3.49 16.59 -22.86
N PHE A 252 -4.34 16.97 -21.89
CA PHE A 252 -5.73 16.51 -21.81
C PHE A 252 -6.58 17.12 -22.95
N VAL A 253 -6.33 18.38 -23.31
CA VAL A 253 -6.99 19.01 -24.44
C VAL A 253 -6.61 18.33 -25.74
N GLN A 254 -5.32 18.02 -25.93
CA GLN A 254 -4.84 17.33 -27.12
C GLN A 254 -5.36 15.89 -27.20
N LEU A 255 -5.42 15.18 -26.07
CA LEU A 255 -6.01 13.85 -25.98
C LEU A 255 -7.47 13.86 -26.45
N GLU A 256 -8.27 14.80 -25.98
CA GLU A 256 -9.67 14.94 -26.39
C GLU A 256 -9.80 15.21 -27.88
N LYS A 257 -9.02 16.16 -28.41
CA LYS A 257 -9.00 16.46 -29.84
C LYS A 257 -8.66 15.22 -30.67
N ALA A 258 -7.61 14.48 -30.28
CA ALA A 258 -7.18 13.27 -30.97
C ALA A 258 -8.24 12.17 -30.91
N THR A 259 -8.85 11.95 -29.74
CA THR A 259 -9.90 10.94 -29.57
C THR A 259 -11.07 11.15 -30.52
N TRP A 260 -11.50 12.39 -30.69
CA TRP A 260 -12.69 12.72 -31.47
C TRP A 260 -12.39 13.09 -32.93
N SER A 261 -11.12 13.15 -33.36
CA SER A 261 -10.77 13.31 -34.78
C SER A 261 -10.94 12.01 -35.57
N ALA A 262 -10.93 10.84 -34.91
CA ALA A 262 -11.16 9.58 -35.59
C ALA A 262 -12.67 9.31 -35.78
N THR A 263 -13.03 8.70 -36.92
CA THR A 263 -14.42 8.33 -37.23
C THR A 263 -14.50 6.91 -37.74
N PRO A 264 -15.04 5.97 -36.92
CA PRO A 264 -15.44 6.13 -35.50
C PRO A 264 -14.25 6.22 -34.56
N PRO A 265 -14.42 6.80 -33.35
CA PRO A 265 -13.40 6.76 -32.31
C PRO A 265 -13.11 5.31 -31.86
N GLN A 266 -11.85 5.06 -31.49
CA GLN A 266 -11.45 3.74 -30.95
C GLN A 266 -11.90 3.59 -29.49
N ALA A 267 -12.32 2.38 -29.10
CA ALA A 267 -12.79 2.09 -27.75
C ALA A 267 -11.72 2.40 -26.67
N SER A 268 -10.45 2.10 -26.93
CA SER A 268 -9.34 2.43 -26.03
C SER A 268 -9.15 3.94 -25.86
N ALA A 269 -9.27 4.72 -26.92
CA ALA A 269 -9.19 6.17 -26.86
C ALA A 269 -10.37 6.77 -26.07
N LEU A 270 -11.57 6.20 -26.23
CA LEU A 270 -12.74 6.60 -25.43
C LEU A 270 -12.55 6.29 -23.94
N ALA A 271 -11.99 5.12 -23.60
CA ALA A 271 -11.69 4.77 -22.21
C ALA A 271 -10.68 5.75 -21.60
N THR A 272 -9.61 6.06 -22.31
CA THR A 272 -8.59 7.03 -21.89
C THR A 272 -9.18 8.43 -21.70
N SER A 273 -9.99 8.90 -22.65
CA SER A 273 -10.70 10.18 -22.57
C SER A 273 -11.63 10.23 -21.35
N GLN A 274 -12.37 9.15 -21.09
CA GLN A 274 -13.25 9.09 -19.93
C GLN A 274 -12.48 9.17 -18.60
N ASN A 275 -11.40 8.40 -18.46
CA ASN A 275 -10.53 8.44 -17.28
C ASN A 275 -9.92 9.83 -17.08
N ALA A 276 -9.44 10.45 -18.14
CA ALA A 276 -8.89 11.80 -18.13
C ALA A 276 -9.90 12.84 -17.65
N ARG A 277 -11.12 12.79 -18.17
CA ARG A 277 -12.22 13.67 -17.74
C ARG A 277 -12.59 13.47 -16.28
N ASN A 278 -12.68 12.22 -15.84
CA ASN A 278 -13.01 11.89 -14.45
C ASN A 278 -11.93 12.39 -13.50
N LEU A 279 -10.65 12.18 -13.82
CA LEU A 279 -9.53 12.70 -13.03
C LEU A 279 -9.59 14.22 -12.90
N LEU A 280 -9.80 14.94 -14.01
CA LEU A 280 -9.90 16.40 -13.96
C LEU A 280 -11.11 16.89 -13.15
N LYS A 281 -12.27 16.21 -13.26
CA LYS A 281 -13.46 16.51 -12.44
C LYS A 281 -13.17 16.27 -10.95
N SER A 282 -12.55 15.12 -10.61
CA SER A 282 -12.18 14.79 -9.24
C SER A 282 -11.16 15.79 -8.70
N LEU A 283 -10.14 16.16 -9.48
CA LEU A 283 -9.16 17.15 -9.08
C LEU A 283 -9.79 18.53 -8.84
N TYR A 284 -10.73 18.95 -9.69
CA TYR A 284 -11.48 20.18 -9.51
C TYR A 284 -12.31 20.16 -8.22
N VAL A 285 -13.10 19.10 -8.02
CA VAL A 285 -13.96 18.96 -6.83
C VAL A 285 -13.11 18.90 -5.55
N LEU A 286 -12.09 18.06 -5.51
CA LEU A 286 -11.20 17.92 -4.35
C LEU A 286 -10.44 19.22 -4.04
N SER A 287 -10.08 20.01 -5.07
CA SER A 287 -9.45 21.31 -4.87
C SER A 287 -10.40 22.40 -4.36
N ALA A 288 -11.71 22.22 -4.55
CA ALA A 288 -12.76 23.13 -4.06
C ALA A 288 -13.23 22.80 -2.63
N LEU A 289 -12.92 21.61 -2.12
CA LEU A 289 -13.22 21.24 -0.74
C LEU A 289 -12.41 22.11 0.22
N PRO A 290 -12.96 22.47 1.39
CA PRO A 290 -12.26 23.27 2.39
C PRO A 290 -10.91 22.64 2.75
N ALA A 291 -9.87 23.44 2.73
CA ALA A 291 -8.56 23.09 3.25
C ALA A 291 -8.23 24.06 4.40
N PRO A 292 -7.47 23.63 5.42
CA PRO A 292 -7.11 24.51 6.53
C PRO A 292 -6.45 25.81 6.06
N GLU A 293 -5.58 25.74 5.07
CA GLU A 293 -4.91 26.86 4.44
C GLU A 293 -4.73 26.57 2.94
N PRO A 294 -5.64 27.07 2.05
CA PRO A 294 -5.47 26.95 0.62
C PRO A 294 -4.21 27.71 0.17
N THR A 295 -3.35 27.06 -0.59
CA THR A 295 -2.18 27.72 -1.17
C THR A 295 -2.56 28.47 -2.46
N ALA A 296 -1.81 29.52 -2.80
CA ALA A 296 -1.97 30.22 -4.08
C ALA A 296 -1.82 29.25 -5.28
N GLY A 297 -0.95 28.23 -5.14
CA GLY A 297 -0.80 27.15 -6.11
C GLY A 297 -2.08 26.33 -6.29
N GLN A 298 -2.79 26.02 -5.21
CA GLN A 298 -4.07 25.29 -5.25
C GLN A 298 -5.14 26.09 -5.99
N GLU A 299 -5.25 27.39 -5.73
CA GLU A 299 -6.23 28.26 -6.40
C GLU A 299 -5.92 28.40 -7.89
N ALA A 300 -4.66 28.64 -8.25
CA ALA A 300 -4.22 28.71 -9.63
C ALA A 300 -4.48 27.40 -10.38
N ALA A 301 -4.17 26.26 -9.76
CA ALA A 301 -4.42 24.93 -10.35
C ALA A 301 -5.92 24.67 -10.53
N ARG A 302 -6.76 25.03 -9.56
CA ARG A 302 -8.22 24.90 -9.67
C ARG A 302 -8.77 25.70 -10.84
N ALA A 303 -8.33 26.94 -10.98
CA ALA A 303 -8.76 27.80 -12.10
C ALA A 303 -8.30 27.23 -13.46
N ALA A 304 -7.07 26.73 -13.54
CA ALA A 304 -6.53 26.11 -14.73
C ALA A 304 -7.29 24.83 -15.12
N VAL A 305 -7.58 23.94 -14.14
CA VAL A 305 -8.38 22.72 -14.35
C VAL A 305 -9.78 23.07 -14.81
N GLN A 306 -10.42 24.09 -14.23
CA GLN A 306 -11.74 24.58 -14.67
C GLN A 306 -11.72 25.04 -16.13
N GLY A 307 -10.71 25.82 -16.53
CA GLY A 307 -10.53 26.27 -17.89
C GLY A 307 -10.33 25.09 -18.88
N THR A 308 -9.57 24.08 -18.48
CA THR A 308 -9.39 22.86 -19.28
C THR A 308 -10.70 22.09 -19.43
N LEU A 309 -11.47 21.92 -18.33
CA LEU A 309 -12.77 21.24 -18.37
C LEU A 309 -13.76 21.95 -19.30
N GLN A 310 -13.71 23.29 -19.35
CA GLN A 310 -14.55 24.07 -20.30
C GLN A 310 -14.15 23.82 -21.76
N GLN A 311 -12.84 23.66 -22.04
CA GLN A 311 -12.34 23.40 -23.41
C GLN A 311 -12.68 21.99 -23.92
N ILE A 312 -12.67 20.99 -23.00
CA ILE A 312 -12.98 19.59 -23.35
C ILE A 312 -14.47 19.25 -23.16
N ARG A 313 -15.32 20.23 -22.82
CA ARG A 313 -16.75 20.05 -22.66
C ARG A 313 -17.42 19.79 -24.01
N ARG A 314 -18.16 18.67 -24.08
CA ARG A 314 -19.03 18.31 -25.22
C ARG A 314 -20.44 18.05 -24.74
#